data_ad988dd7187700f651352d048e0eea29
#
_entry.id   ad988dd7187700f651352d048e0eea29
#
_cell.length_a   1.000
_cell.length_b   1.000
_cell.length_c   1.000
_cell.angle_alpha   90.00
_cell.angle_beta   90.00
_cell.angle_gamma   90.00
#
_symmetry.space_group_name_H-M   'P 1'
#
loop_
_entity.id
_entity.type
_entity.pdbx_description
1 polymer ?
#
loop_
_entity_poly.entity_id
_entity_poly.type
_entity_poly.pdbx_seq_one_letter_code
_entity_poly.pdbx_strand_id
1 'polypeptide(L)'
;MRLSEGLGEEEQLYKSLYARCPEVWEEPVEDWAGLVRRCHKAGINDIPNEAPSMMGSVLTEDDFFTENFKEVVCFNNLRYCPPFLHKLEFIKIIYVWSGSVTVYLDNVKYELLSGNFCIITPGIRHTVFSRHDEDVIINILMRISSFANAFSGILMEQNILADFFWKILYTKHSNRVLMFG
;
A
#
# COMPACT_ATOMS: atom_id res chain seq x y z
N MET A 1 2.57 11.69 14.36
CA MET A 1 2.75 10.31 13.88
C MET A 1 3.79 9.63 14.78
N ARG A 2 3.43 8.56 15.49
CA ARG A 2 4.37 7.80 16.32
C ARG A 2 5.00 6.73 15.45
N LEU A 3 6.30 6.77 15.26
CA LEU A 3 7.03 5.94 14.30
C LEU A 3 7.34 4.52 14.79
N SER A 4 7.18 4.21 16.07
CA SER A 4 7.37 2.86 16.62
C SER A 4 6.61 2.69 17.93
N GLU A 5 5.48 2.06 17.88
CA GLU A 5 4.80 1.47 19.05
C GLU A 5 4.65 -0.03 18.80
N GLY A 6 4.36 -0.79 19.87
CA GLY A 6 4.04 -2.22 19.75
C GLY A 6 2.94 -2.47 18.72
N LEU A 7 2.69 -3.73 18.41
CA LEU A 7 1.64 -4.13 17.48
C LEU A 7 0.27 -3.72 18.02
N GLY A 8 -0.55 -3.10 17.18
CA GLY A 8 -1.97 -2.86 17.44
C GLY A 8 -2.78 -4.17 17.51
N GLU A 9 -4.03 -4.09 17.97
CA GLU A 9 -4.89 -5.28 18.10
C GLU A 9 -5.07 -6.01 16.76
N GLU A 10 -5.29 -5.25 15.68
CA GLU A 10 -5.43 -5.80 14.33
C GLU A 10 -4.14 -6.45 13.83
N GLU A 11 -3.00 -5.83 14.06
CA GLU A 11 -1.69 -6.39 13.71
C GLU A 11 -1.40 -7.67 14.52
N GLN A 12 -1.80 -7.72 15.79
CA GLN A 12 -1.66 -8.93 16.64
C GLN A 12 -2.50 -10.09 16.09
N LEU A 13 -3.73 -9.81 15.65
CA LEU A 13 -4.58 -10.80 14.99
C LEU A 13 -3.90 -11.34 13.73
N TYR A 14 -3.48 -10.46 12.83
CA TYR A 14 -2.81 -10.86 11.58
C TYR A 14 -1.51 -11.62 11.85
N LYS A 15 -0.71 -11.18 12.82
CA LYS A 15 0.51 -11.89 13.22
C LYS A 15 0.22 -13.30 13.72
N SER A 16 -0.84 -13.47 14.52
CA SER A 16 -1.23 -14.78 15.03
C SER A 16 -1.67 -15.75 13.93
N LEU A 17 -2.38 -15.23 12.93
CA LEU A 17 -2.80 -16.00 11.75
C LEU A 17 -1.59 -16.32 10.86
N TYR A 18 -0.73 -15.33 10.60
CA TYR A 18 0.49 -15.51 9.83
C TYR A 18 1.44 -16.55 10.43
N ALA A 19 1.62 -16.54 11.76
CA ALA A 19 2.48 -17.52 12.44
C ALA A 19 1.98 -18.96 12.32
N ARG A 20 0.67 -19.15 12.12
CA ARG A 20 0.04 -20.50 11.98
C ARG A 20 0.10 -21.01 10.55
N CYS A 21 0.09 -20.12 9.56
CA CYS A 21 0.04 -20.49 8.15
C CYS A 21 0.61 -19.37 7.25
N PRO A 22 1.95 -19.16 7.26
CA PRO A 22 2.58 -18.08 6.49
C PRO A 22 2.36 -18.21 4.98
N GLU A 23 2.19 -19.43 4.45
CA GLU A 23 1.94 -19.70 3.04
C GLU A 23 0.65 -19.07 2.50
N VAL A 24 -0.31 -18.76 3.36
CA VAL A 24 -1.55 -18.06 2.96
C VAL A 24 -1.25 -16.62 2.54
N TRP A 25 -0.13 -16.04 3.03
CA TRP A 25 0.32 -14.69 2.75
C TRP A 25 1.34 -14.58 1.59
N GLU A 26 1.79 -15.70 1.01
CA GLU A 26 2.78 -15.69 -0.06
C GLU A 26 2.25 -15.08 -1.37
N GLU A 27 0.95 -15.15 -1.60
CA GLU A 27 0.30 -14.64 -2.79
C GLU A 27 -0.77 -13.61 -2.45
N PRO A 28 -0.93 -12.57 -3.28
CA PRO A 28 -1.98 -11.59 -3.11
C PRO A 28 -3.38 -12.20 -3.02
N VAL A 29 -4.25 -11.52 -2.28
CA VAL A 29 -5.65 -11.91 -2.04
C VAL A 29 -6.57 -10.84 -2.64
N GLU A 30 -7.69 -11.28 -3.24
CA GLU A 30 -8.66 -10.36 -3.84
C GLU A 30 -9.56 -9.70 -2.79
N ASP A 31 -10.00 -10.49 -1.83
CA ASP A 31 -10.98 -10.07 -0.82
C ASP A 31 -10.86 -10.91 0.46
N TRP A 32 -11.57 -10.48 1.50
CA TRP A 32 -11.59 -11.18 2.77
C TRP A 32 -12.14 -12.62 2.64
N ALA A 33 -13.16 -12.82 1.83
CA ALA A 33 -13.72 -14.16 1.61
C ALA A 33 -12.70 -15.10 0.96
N GLY A 34 -11.85 -14.58 0.08
CA GLY A 34 -10.71 -15.32 -0.49
C GLY A 34 -9.70 -15.72 0.55
N LEU A 35 -9.36 -14.81 1.49
CA LEU A 35 -8.49 -15.11 2.62
C LEU A 35 -9.08 -16.20 3.51
N VAL A 36 -10.35 -16.06 3.92
CA VAL A 36 -11.05 -17.04 4.74
C VAL A 36 -11.02 -18.43 4.10
N ARG A 37 -11.32 -18.51 2.80
CA ARG A 37 -11.24 -19.80 2.07
C ARG A 37 -9.83 -20.39 2.08
N ARG A 38 -8.77 -19.57 1.92
CA ARG A 38 -7.38 -20.06 2.01
C ARG A 38 -7.03 -20.55 3.41
N CYS A 39 -7.42 -19.80 4.45
CA CYS A 39 -7.21 -20.20 5.84
C CYS A 39 -7.93 -21.51 6.17
N HIS A 40 -9.20 -21.67 5.79
CA HIS A 40 -9.94 -22.92 5.99
C HIS A 40 -9.27 -24.11 5.29
N LYS A 41 -8.79 -23.91 4.06
CA LYS A 41 -8.05 -24.94 3.32
C LYS A 41 -6.74 -25.33 4.03
N ALA A 42 -6.11 -24.39 4.74
CA ALA A 42 -4.94 -24.60 5.55
C ALA A 42 -5.25 -25.10 6.97
N GLY A 43 -6.53 -25.37 7.29
CA GLY A 43 -6.97 -25.89 8.60
C GLY A 43 -7.21 -24.83 9.68
N ILE A 44 -7.19 -23.54 9.33
CA ILE A 44 -7.51 -22.43 10.24
C ILE A 44 -8.99 -22.08 10.11
N ASN A 45 -9.81 -22.45 11.11
CA ASN A 45 -11.27 -22.25 11.07
C ASN A 45 -11.76 -21.13 11.99
N ASP A 46 -10.91 -20.55 12.81
CA ASP A 46 -11.20 -19.50 13.79
C ASP A 46 -10.83 -18.08 13.29
N ILE A 47 -10.84 -17.90 11.98
CA ILE A 47 -10.70 -16.59 11.36
C ILE A 47 -12.04 -15.83 11.42
N PRO A 48 -12.03 -14.49 11.71
CA PRO A 48 -13.25 -13.70 11.68
C PRO A 48 -13.98 -13.78 10.33
N ASN A 49 -15.31 -13.83 10.37
CA ASN A 49 -16.12 -13.86 9.14
C ASN A 49 -16.13 -12.53 8.40
N GLU A 50 -15.90 -11.42 9.11
CA GLU A 50 -15.86 -10.06 8.57
C GLU A 50 -14.44 -9.51 8.64
N ALA A 51 -14.08 -8.70 7.66
CA ALA A 51 -12.80 -8.02 7.63
C ALA A 51 -12.69 -7.03 8.81
N PRO A 52 -11.57 -7.02 9.55
CA PRO A 52 -11.37 -6.08 10.66
C PRO A 52 -11.35 -4.62 10.21
N SER A 53 -10.91 -4.36 9.00
CA SER A 53 -10.81 -3.01 8.42
C SER A 53 -11.41 -2.95 7.02
N MET A 54 -11.61 -1.72 6.53
CA MET A 54 -12.18 -1.47 5.21
C MET A 54 -11.28 -2.01 4.09
N MET A 55 -11.83 -2.87 3.27
CA MET A 55 -11.14 -3.53 2.16
C MET A 55 -11.96 -3.38 0.89
N GLY A 56 -11.69 -2.31 0.16
CA GLY A 56 -12.25 -2.09 -1.17
C GLY A 56 -11.28 -2.53 -2.28
N SER A 57 -11.81 -3.05 -3.37
CA SER A 57 -11.01 -3.33 -4.58
C SER A 57 -10.57 -2.05 -5.31
N VAL A 58 -11.32 -0.97 -5.12
CA VAL A 58 -10.99 0.40 -5.56
C VAL A 58 -11.22 1.32 -4.38
N LEU A 59 -10.20 2.10 -4.02
CA LEU A 59 -10.25 3.09 -2.97
C LEU A 59 -10.24 4.48 -3.60
N THR A 60 -11.23 5.27 -3.24
CA THR A 60 -11.50 6.59 -3.81
C THR A 60 -10.93 7.71 -2.94
N GLU A 61 -10.94 8.94 -3.42
CA GLU A 61 -10.53 10.09 -2.63
C GLU A 61 -11.42 10.26 -1.38
N ASP A 62 -12.72 9.95 -1.46
CA ASP A 62 -13.67 10.10 -0.36
C ASP A 62 -13.39 9.14 0.81
N ASP A 63 -12.72 8.02 0.57
CA ASP A 63 -12.33 7.07 1.62
C ASP A 63 -11.23 7.62 2.55
N PHE A 64 -10.39 8.54 2.07
CA PHE A 64 -9.19 9.01 2.78
C PHE A 64 -9.16 10.52 3.03
N PHE A 65 -9.77 11.32 2.16
CA PHE A 65 -9.72 12.79 2.21
C PHE A 65 -11.08 13.37 2.59
N THR A 66 -11.63 12.87 3.72
CA THR A 66 -13.01 13.18 4.19
C THR A 66 -13.23 14.64 4.60
N GLU A 67 -12.17 15.40 4.83
CA GLU A 67 -12.23 16.84 5.13
C GLU A 67 -11.77 17.63 3.91
N ASN A 68 -12.50 18.69 3.55
CA ASN A 68 -12.22 19.53 2.38
C ASN A 68 -10.80 20.13 2.33
N PHE A 69 -10.01 20.02 3.41
CA PHE A 69 -8.68 20.59 3.55
C PHE A 69 -7.55 19.57 3.66
N LYS A 70 -7.84 18.26 3.63
CA LYS A 70 -6.78 17.24 3.63
C LYS A 70 -6.29 16.99 2.22
N GLU A 71 -5.09 17.49 1.94
CA GLU A 71 -4.41 17.31 0.66
C GLU A 71 -3.47 16.09 0.65
N VAL A 72 -2.99 15.73 1.84
CA VAL A 72 -2.06 14.63 2.07
C VAL A 72 -2.44 13.89 3.35
N VAL A 73 -2.45 12.58 3.28
CA VAL A 73 -2.68 11.69 4.44
C VAL A 73 -1.46 10.79 4.61
N CYS A 74 -0.94 10.69 5.85
CA CYS A 74 0.20 9.85 6.18
C CYS A 74 -0.16 8.90 7.31
N PHE A 75 0.15 7.60 7.14
CA PHE A 75 -0.05 6.58 8.18
C PHE A 75 0.95 5.43 8.01
N ASN A 76 1.15 4.66 9.09
CA ASN A 76 1.94 3.46 9.02
C ASN A 76 1.16 2.33 8.34
N ASN A 77 1.84 1.56 7.49
CA ASN A 77 1.28 0.32 6.97
C ASN A 77 1.08 -0.68 8.12
N LEU A 78 -0.05 -1.37 8.13
CA LEU A 78 -0.27 -2.44 9.11
C LEU A 78 0.68 -3.60 8.83
N ARG A 79 1.42 -4.01 9.86
CA ARG A 79 2.30 -5.19 9.78
C ARG A 79 1.45 -6.46 9.77
N TYR A 80 1.93 -7.47 9.07
CA TYR A 80 1.24 -8.76 8.89
C TYR A 80 -0.12 -8.70 8.19
N CYS A 81 -0.58 -7.51 7.79
CA CYS A 81 -1.83 -7.39 7.03
C CYS A 81 -1.75 -8.25 5.78
N PRO A 82 -2.73 -9.12 5.52
CA PRO A 82 -2.74 -9.93 4.29
C PRO A 82 -2.63 -9.05 3.05
N PRO A 83 -1.92 -9.50 2.00
CA PRO A 83 -1.67 -8.69 0.82
C PRO A 83 -2.91 -8.54 -0.07
N PHE A 84 -3.88 -7.73 0.35
CA PHE A 84 -5.11 -7.46 -0.40
C PHE A 84 -4.86 -6.57 -1.60
N LEU A 85 -5.23 -7.06 -2.79
CA LEU A 85 -5.11 -6.32 -4.03
C LEU A 85 -6.18 -5.23 -4.13
N HIS A 86 -5.73 -4.02 -4.38
CA HIS A 86 -6.60 -2.86 -4.58
C HIS A 86 -6.04 -1.90 -5.63
N LYS A 87 -6.87 -0.96 -6.06
CA LYS A 87 -6.51 0.20 -6.89
C LYS A 87 -6.84 1.47 -6.13
N LEU A 88 -6.13 2.55 -6.42
CA LEU A 88 -6.38 3.87 -5.86
C LEU A 88 -6.74 4.85 -6.98
N GLU A 89 -7.57 5.83 -6.68
CA GLU A 89 -7.88 6.96 -7.58
C GLU A 89 -6.93 8.15 -7.36
N PHE A 90 -5.98 8.04 -6.45
CA PHE A 90 -5.01 9.05 -6.04
C PHE A 90 -3.60 8.46 -6.04
N ILE A 91 -2.60 9.29 -5.76
CA ILE A 91 -1.19 8.88 -5.74
C ILE A 91 -0.85 8.31 -4.36
N LYS A 92 -0.13 7.19 -4.34
CA LYS A 92 0.44 6.58 -3.13
C LYS A 92 1.96 6.59 -3.23
N ILE A 93 2.60 7.07 -2.18
CA ILE A 93 4.03 6.92 -1.98
C ILE A 93 4.23 5.98 -0.80
N ILE A 94 5.02 4.94 -0.99
CA ILE A 94 5.46 4.00 0.04
C ILE A 94 6.90 4.37 0.36
N TYR A 95 7.20 4.62 1.64
CA TYR A 95 8.54 4.84 2.12
C TYR A 95 8.88 3.83 3.20
N VAL A 96 9.99 3.12 3.03
CA VAL A 96 10.49 2.15 4.03
C VAL A 96 11.39 2.89 5.00
N TRP A 97 10.86 3.21 6.19
CA TRP A 97 11.62 3.86 7.25
C TRP A 97 12.59 2.89 7.92
N SER A 98 12.12 1.67 8.21
CA SER A 98 12.90 0.60 8.85
C SER A 98 12.41 -0.76 8.34
N GLY A 99 13.32 -1.74 8.27
CA GLY A 99 13.02 -3.10 7.85
C GLY A 99 12.86 -3.26 6.35
N SER A 100 11.85 -4.02 5.94
CA SER A 100 11.56 -4.34 4.54
C SER A 100 10.08 -4.44 4.26
N VAL A 101 9.71 -4.35 2.98
CA VAL A 101 8.33 -4.53 2.54
C VAL A 101 8.28 -5.20 1.17
N THR A 102 7.38 -6.17 1.02
CA THR A 102 7.02 -6.72 -0.27
C THR A 102 5.91 -5.89 -0.91
N VAL A 103 6.11 -5.44 -2.14
CA VAL A 103 5.11 -4.73 -2.93
C VAL A 103 4.79 -5.56 -4.17
N TYR A 104 3.51 -5.87 -4.38
CA TYR A 104 3.03 -6.48 -5.62
C TYR A 104 2.41 -5.40 -6.49
N LEU A 105 2.85 -5.33 -7.75
CA LEU A 105 2.37 -4.38 -8.76
C LEU A 105 1.96 -5.19 -9.99
N ASP A 106 0.68 -5.23 -10.31
CA ASP A 106 0.13 -5.99 -11.45
C ASP A 106 0.65 -7.43 -11.56
N ASN A 107 0.87 -8.19 -10.57
CA ASN A 107 1.43 -9.55 -10.50
C ASN A 107 2.96 -9.64 -10.48
N VAL A 108 3.68 -8.53 -10.43
CA VAL A 108 5.13 -8.54 -10.24
C VAL A 108 5.45 -8.22 -8.79
N LYS A 109 6.29 -9.05 -8.19
CA LYS A 109 6.74 -8.92 -6.80
C LYS A 109 8.03 -8.11 -6.74
N TYR A 110 8.06 -7.10 -5.87
CA TYR A 110 9.24 -6.30 -5.55
C TYR A 110 9.50 -6.32 -4.05
N GLU A 111 10.77 -6.26 -3.68
CA GLU A 111 11.21 -6.09 -2.30
C GLU A 111 11.83 -4.70 -2.16
N LEU A 112 11.33 -3.90 -1.21
CA LEU A 112 11.89 -2.60 -0.86
C LEU A 112 12.52 -2.70 0.53
N LEU A 113 13.70 -2.12 0.68
CA LEU A 113 14.47 -2.10 1.92
C LEU A 113 14.45 -0.70 2.56
N SER A 114 14.92 -0.60 3.79
CA SER A 114 15.06 0.68 4.50
C SER A 114 15.76 1.73 3.63
N GLY A 115 15.17 2.93 3.55
CA GLY A 115 15.60 4.03 2.69
C GLY A 115 14.97 4.04 1.29
N ASN A 116 14.44 2.91 0.82
CA ASN A 116 13.78 2.86 -0.48
C ASN A 116 12.39 3.52 -0.44
N PHE A 117 11.95 4.02 -1.57
CA PHE A 117 10.57 4.44 -1.76
C PHE A 117 10.02 4.07 -3.13
N CYS A 118 8.69 3.97 -3.20
CA CYS A 118 7.96 3.63 -4.41
C CYS A 118 6.78 4.59 -4.59
N ILE A 119 6.65 5.17 -5.77
CA ILE A 119 5.50 6.00 -6.15
C ILE A 119 4.59 5.16 -7.03
N ILE A 120 3.34 5.00 -6.60
CA ILE A 120 2.30 4.26 -7.31
C ILE A 120 1.27 5.25 -7.83
N THR A 121 1.04 5.21 -9.14
CA THR A 121 0.07 6.08 -9.79
C THR A 121 -1.35 5.53 -9.69
N PRO A 122 -2.39 6.37 -9.86
CA PRO A 122 -3.77 5.91 -9.88
C PRO A 122 -4.01 4.77 -10.87
N GLY A 123 -4.89 3.85 -10.49
CA GLY A 123 -5.33 2.72 -11.33
C GLY A 123 -4.42 1.50 -11.35
N ILE A 124 -3.21 1.57 -10.79
CA ILE A 124 -2.34 0.40 -10.64
C ILE A 124 -2.90 -0.55 -9.59
N ARG A 125 -3.05 -1.81 -9.97
CA ARG A 125 -3.44 -2.87 -9.06
C ARG A 125 -2.22 -3.28 -8.23
N HIS A 126 -2.31 -3.08 -6.93
CA HIS A 126 -1.17 -3.32 -6.05
C HIS A 126 -1.58 -3.78 -4.66
N THR A 127 -0.60 -4.28 -3.92
CA THR A 127 -0.70 -4.50 -2.48
C THR A 127 0.68 -4.40 -1.82
N VAL A 128 0.68 -4.24 -0.50
CA VAL A 128 1.86 -4.02 0.32
C VAL A 128 1.83 -4.98 1.49
N PHE A 129 2.92 -5.69 1.73
CA PHE A 129 3.02 -6.67 2.81
C PHE A 129 4.34 -6.54 3.56
N SER A 130 4.28 -6.25 4.85
CA SER A 130 5.40 -6.27 5.81
C SER A 130 5.20 -7.39 6.83
N ARG A 131 6.28 -8.09 7.20
CA ARG A 131 6.20 -9.37 7.91
C ARG A 131 7.02 -9.44 9.21
N HIS A 132 7.63 -8.33 9.64
CA HIS A 132 8.44 -8.30 10.84
C HIS A 132 7.96 -7.19 11.80
N ASP A 133 8.20 -7.39 13.09
CA ASP A 133 7.78 -6.45 14.14
C ASP A 133 8.47 -5.08 14.02
N GLU A 134 9.71 -5.09 13.52
CA GLU A 134 10.55 -3.90 13.31
C GLU A 134 10.27 -3.15 12.00
N ASP A 135 9.45 -3.71 11.11
CA ASP A 135 9.10 -3.05 9.86
C ASP A 135 8.28 -1.78 10.13
N VAL A 136 8.77 -0.66 9.62
CA VAL A 136 8.08 0.64 9.68
C VAL A 136 7.96 1.17 8.27
N ILE A 137 6.76 1.07 7.72
CA ILE A 137 6.43 1.45 6.35
C ILE A 137 5.44 2.60 6.39
N ILE A 138 5.80 3.71 5.79
CA ILE A 138 4.99 4.92 5.77
C ILE A 138 4.25 4.97 4.42
N ASN A 139 2.93 4.97 4.47
CA ASN A 139 2.09 5.28 3.33
C ASN A 139 1.79 6.78 3.33
N ILE A 140 2.08 7.45 2.23
CA ILE A 140 1.74 8.86 1.98
C ILE A 140 0.77 8.85 0.81
N LEU A 141 -0.48 9.24 1.06
CA LEU A 141 -1.52 9.37 0.05
C LEU A 141 -1.66 10.84 -0.31
N MET A 142 -1.77 11.14 -1.58
CA MET A 142 -1.83 12.51 -2.07
C MET A 142 -2.81 12.62 -3.23
N ARG A 143 -3.67 13.66 -3.18
CA ARG A 143 -4.53 14.00 -4.33
C ARG A 143 -3.67 14.30 -5.57
N ILE A 144 -4.19 13.98 -6.75
CA ILE A 144 -3.49 14.29 -8.01
C ILE A 144 -3.25 15.81 -8.14
N SER A 145 -4.22 16.63 -7.75
CA SER A 145 -4.11 18.09 -7.77
C SER A 145 -2.99 18.60 -6.87
N SER A 146 -2.88 18.06 -5.66
CA SER A 146 -1.83 18.44 -4.69
C SER A 146 -0.44 18.01 -5.17
N PHE A 147 -0.36 16.83 -5.77
CA PHE A 147 0.87 16.35 -6.39
C PHE A 147 1.31 17.27 -7.53
N ALA A 148 0.39 17.65 -8.43
CA ALA A 148 0.67 18.57 -9.52
C ALA A 148 1.20 19.93 -9.02
N ASN A 149 0.57 20.47 -7.98
CA ASN A 149 0.96 21.74 -7.38
C ASN A 149 2.35 21.64 -6.70
N ALA A 150 2.58 20.59 -5.92
CA ALA A 150 3.84 20.40 -5.19
C ALA A 150 5.05 20.22 -6.13
N PHE A 151 4.85 19.56 -7.25
CA PHE A 151 5.91 19.20 -8.20
C PHE A 151 5.93 20.07 -9.47
N SER A 152 5.14 21.17 -9.51
CA SER A 152 5.07 22.07 -10.67
C SER A 152 6.43 22.60 -11.11
N GLY A 153 7.34 22.89 -10.18
CA GLY A 153 8.72 23.32 -10.49
C GLY A 153 9.52 22.26 -11.24
N ILE A 154 9.40 21.00 -10.84
CA ILE A 154 10.11 19.88 -11.48
C ILE A 154 9.57 19.63 -12.90
N LEU A 155 8.28 19.87 -13.13
CA LEU A 155 7.66 19.68 -14.45
C LEU A 155 8.23 20.63 -15.52
N MET A 156 8.89 21.71 -15.11
CA MET A 156 9.54 22.65 -16.02
C MET A 156 10.97 22.21 -16.42
N GLU A 157 11.49 21.16 -15.80
CA GLU A 157 12.82 20.64 -16.10
C GLU A 157 12.78 19.57 -17.19
N GLN A 158 13.87 19.44 -17.94
CA GLN A 158 14.06 18.37 -18.93
C GLN A 158 14.83 17.21 -18.31
N ASN A 159 14.15 16.38 -17.49
CA ASN A 159 14.74 15.21 -16.87
C ASN A 159 13.73 14.04 -16.75
N ILE A 160 14.24 12.87 -16.37
CA ILE A 160 13.44 11.62 -16.25
C ILE A 160 12.29 11.78 -15.24
N LEU A 161 12.50 12.53 -14.16
CA LEU A 161 11.47 12.79 -13.15
C LEU A 161 10.34 13.66 -13.69
N ALA A 162 10.70 14.72 -14.43
CA ALA A 162 9.71 15.57 -15.10
C ALA A 162 8.86 14.75 -16.08
N ASP A 163 9.50 13.92 -16.91
CA ASP A 163 8.80 13.02 -17.85
C ASP A 163 7.86 12.06 -17.13
N PHE A 164 8.30 11.50 -15.99
CA PHE A 164 7.49 10.60 -15.19
C PHE A 164 6.27 11.34 -14.60
N PHE A 165 6.48 12.51 -13.99
CA PHE A 165 5.40 13.32 -13.41
C PHE A 165 4.42 13.82 -14.46
N TRP A 166 4.90 14.25 -15.64
CA TRP A 166 4.05 14.56 -16.78
C TRP A 166 3.14 13.42 -17.17
N LYS A 167 3.69 12.20 -17.21
CA LYS A 167 2.93 10.99 -17.54
C LYS A 167 1.90 10.63 -16.47
N ILE A 168 2.20 10.81 -15.18
CA ILE A 168 1.23 10.64 -14.09
C ILE A 168 0.04 11.59 -14.26
N LEU A 169 0.32 12.85 -14.52
CA LEU A 169 -0.68 13.91 -14.47
C LEU A 169 -1.55 13.99 -15.74
N TYR A 170 -0.98 13.67 -16.90
CA TYR A 170 -1.59 14.01 -18.19
C TYR A 170 -1.86 12.83 -19.12
N THR A 171 -1.47 11.60 -18.78
CA THR A 171 -1.77 10.43 -19.61
C THR A 171 -2.70 9.45 -18.91
N LYS A 172 -3.93 9.32 -19.44
CA LYS A 172 -5.03 8.50 -18.88
C LYS A 172 -4.74 6.98 -18.78
N HIS A 173 -3.65 6.46 -19.34
CA HIS A 173 -3.37 5.03 -19.45
C HIS A 173 -1.93 4.62 -19.14
N SER A 174 -1.14 5.45 -18.49
CA SER A 174 0.21 5.05 -18.08
C SER A 174 0.20 4.53 -16.64
N ASN A 175 -0.05 3.24 -16.49
CA ASN A 175 0.28 2.53 -15.25
C ASN A 175 1.79 2.63 -15.05
N ARG A 176 2.24 3.52 -14.19
CA ARG A 176 3.66 3.73 -13.93
C ARG A 176 3.97 3.71 -12.46
N VAL A 177 5.06 3.07 -12.17
CA VAL A 177 5.66 2.97 -10.86
C VAL A 177 7.08 3.50 -10.96
N LEU A 178 7.48 4.28 -9.98
CA LEU A 178 8.84 4.76 -9.84
C LEU A 178 9.40 4.25 -8.51
N MET A 179 10.54 3.58 -8.57
CA MET A 179 11.23 3.05 -7.39
C MET A 179 12.61 3.69 -7.29
N PHE A 180 12.99 4.03 -6.06
CA PHE A 180 14.30 4.56 -5.73
C PHE A 180 14.86 3.77 -4.54
N GLY A 181 16.13 3.44 -4.61
CA GLY A 181 16.90 2.78 -3.58
C GLY A 181 18.27 3.37 -3.44
#